data_489117b0e534772d9dd72bf4f35201e7
#
_entry.id   489117b0e534772d9dd72bf4f35201e7
#
_cell.length_a   1.000
_cell.length_b   1.000
_cell.length_c   1.000
_cell.angle_alpha   90.00
_cell.angle_beta   90.00
_cell.angle_gamma   90.00
#
_symmetry.space_group_name_H-M   'P 1'
#
loop_
_entity.id
_entity.type
_entity.pdbx_description
1 polymer ?
#
loop_
_entity_poly.entity_id
_entity_poly.type
_entity_poly.pdbx_seq_one_letter_code
_entity_poly.pdbx_strand_id
1 'polypeptide(L)'
;MKTTTAVSLLLSAGIATANPLAPRSSGVQGFDISSYQGTVDFSGAYSSGARFVIIKATEGTTYIDADFSSHYEGATSAGLIRGGYHFAHPDDSSGADQATYFLAHGGGWTNDGQTLPGMLDIEYNPDGSECYGLSASEMVSWISDFGETYNSKTGRYPMIYSTADWWSTCTGDSTEFSTNYPLVLAQYASSISTVPGGWPYQSFWQNADSYTYGGDSDIWNGDSASLSKFAKG
;
A
#
# COMPACT_ATOMS: atom_id res chain seq x y z
N MET A 1 64.95 -38.29 -30.88
CA MET A 1 64.06 -37.27 -31.44
C MET A 1 62.70 -37.39 -30.67
N LYS A 2 62.41 -36.45 -29.80
CA LYS A 2 61.13 -36.44 -29.02
C LYS A 2 60.27 -35.32 -29.59
N THR A 3 59.23 -35.68 -30.26
CA THR A 3 58.22 -34.75 -30.81
C THR A 3 57.22 -34.35 -29.71
N THR A 4 57.20 -33.07 -29.38
CA THR A 4 56.26 -32.51 -28.42
C THR A 4 55.06 -31.95 -29.19
N THR A 5 53.90 -32.54 -28.96
CA THR A 5 52.61 -32.06 -29.55
C THR A 5 52.04 -31.03 -28.65
N ALA A 6 51.89 -29.81 -29.14
CA ALA A 6 51.15 -28.71 -28.41
C ALA A 6 49.64 -28.83 -28.64
N VAL A 7 48.88 -28.92 -27.56
CA VAL A 7 47.43 -28.89 -27.59
C VAL A 7 46.98 -27.45 -27.34
N SER A 8 46.38 -26.82 -28.34
CA SER A 8 45.76 -25.49 -28.24
C SER A 8 44.35 -25.62 -27.66
N LEU A 9 44.14 -25.08 -26.46
CA LEU A 9 42.79 -24.90 -25.89
C LEU A 9 42.16 -23.63 -26.49
N LEU A 10 41.09 -23.81 -27.24
CA LEU A 10 40.22 -22.72 -27.68
C LEU A 10 39.23 -22.41 -26.55
N LEU A 11 39.38 -21.26 -25.86
CA LEU A 11 38.35 -20.71 -24.97
C LEU A 11 37.26 -20.08 -25.84
N SER A 12 36.08 -20.69 -25.86
CA SER A 12 34.88 -20.07 -26.42
C SER A 12 34.27 -19.12 -25.36
N ALA A 13 34.42 -17.82 -25.56
CA ALA A 13 33.72 -16.80 -24.77
C ALA A 13 32.23 -16.84 -25.14
N GLY A 14 31.42 -17.40 -24.27
CA GLY A 14 29.96 -17.33 -24.38
C GLY A 14 29.48 -15.89 -24.16
N ILE A 15 28.95 -15.27 -25.20
CA ILE A 15 28.24 -13.98 -25.08
C ILE A 15 26.92 -14.26 -24.38
N ALA A 16 26.80 -13.87 -23.11
CA ALA A 16 25.53 -13.83 -22.41
C ALA A 16 24.66 -12.73 -23.04
N THR A 17 23.71 -13.10 -23.87
CA THR A 17 22.67 -12.17 -24.33
C THR A 17 21.77 -11.87 -23.14
N ALA A 18 21.83 -10.63 -22.61
CA ALA A 18 20.85 -10.13 -21.67
C ALA A 18 19.48 -10.19 -22.37
N ASN A 19 18.59 -11.01 -21.86
CA ASN A 19 17.19 -10.96 -22.28
C ASN A 19 16.67 -9.52 -22.06
N PRO A 20 16.03 -8.91 -23.05
CA PRO A 20 15.33 -7.64 -22.83
C PRO A 20 14.32 -7.88 -21.70
N LEU A 21 14.37 -7.02 -20.68
CA LEU A 21 13.38 -7.01 -19.62
C LEU A 21 12.00 -7.00 -20.27
N ALA A 22 11.16 -7.96 -19.93
CA ALA A 22 9.77 -7.95 -20.36
C ALA A 22 9.18 -6.56 -20.03
N PRO A 23 8.32 -5.97 -20.89
CA PRO A 23 7.68 -4.70 -20.57
C PRO A 23 7.02 -4.85 -19.22
N ARG A 24 7.30 -3.90 -18.27
CA ARG A 24 6.61 -3.84 -16.98
C ARG A 24 5.13 -3.91 -17.31
N SER A 25 4.41 -4.87 -16.74
CA SER A 25 2.97 -4.91 -16.80
C SER A 25 2.47 -3.53 -16.38
N SER A 26 1.62 -2.92 -17.20
CA SER A 26 0.83 -1.78 -16.73
C SER A 26 0.09 -2.25 -15.49
N GLY A 27 0.44 -1.83 -14.28
CA GLY A 27 -0.05 -2.34 -13.00
C GLY A 27 -1.52 -2.81 -12.97
N VAL A 28 -2.01 -3.24 -11.85
CA VAL A 28 -3.42 -3.66 -11.70
C VAL A 28 -4.22 -2.49 -11.17
N GLN A 29 -5.30 -2.12 -11.86
CA GLN A 29 -6.20 -1.04 -11.46
C GLN A 29 -6.98 -1.42 -10.21
N GLY A 30 -7.07 -0.50 -9.27
CA GLY A 30 -7.95 -0.48 -8.12
C GLY A 30 -8.36 0.95 -7.78
N PHE A 31 -8.92 1.13 -6.61
CA PHE A 31 -9.37 2.43 -6.13
C PHE A 31 -9.56 2.42 -4.62
N ASP A 32 -9.61 3.59 -4.01
CA ASP A 32 -9.99 3.73 -2.61
C ASP A 32 -11.23 4.62 -2.44
N ILE A 33 -12.01 4.36 -1.40
CA ILE A 33 -13.31 4.99 -1.15
C ILE A 33 -13.58 5.17 0.34
N SER A 34 -14.56 6.03 0.63
CA SER A 34 -15.19 6.20 1.93
C SER A 34 -16.71 6.37 1.77
N SER A 35 -17.40 6.70 2.84
CA SER A 35 -18.83 7.07 2.79
C SER A 35 -19.13 8.29 1.91
N TYR A 36 -18.14 9.11 1.57
CA TYR A 36 -18.31 10.22 0.62
C TYR A 36 -18.78 9.77 -0.76
N GLN A 37 -18.47 8.54 -1.17
CA GLN A 37 -18.89 8.00 -2.45
C GLN A 37 -20.33 7.45 -2.45
N GLY A 38 -20.93 7.25 -1.28
CA GLY A 38 -22.27 6.68 -1.18
C GLY A 38 -22.38 5.33 -1.90
N THR A 39 -23.30 5.22 -2.85
CA THR A 39 -23.48 3.96 -3.61
C THR A 39 -22.44 3.80 -4.70
N VAL A 40 -21.70 2.69 -4.68
CA VAL A 40 -20.64 2.35 -5.63
C VAL A 40 -21.04 1.12 -6.46
N ASP A 41 -20.84 1.20 -7.79
CA ASP A 41 -21.03 0.04 -8.69
C ASP A 41 -19.76 -0.82 -8.76
N PHE A 42 -19.57 -1.67 -7.77
CA PHE A 42 -18.42 -2.59 -7.71
C PHE A 42 -18.38 -3.60 -8.87
N SER A 43 -19.54 -4.05 -9.36
CA SER A 43 -19.62 -4.97 -10.48
C SER A 43 -19.19 -4.31 -11.79
N GLY A 44 -19.58 -3.05 -11.99
CA GLY A 44 -19.12 -2.21 -13.08
C GLY A 44 -17.62 -1.96 -13.01
N ALA A 45 -17.11 -1.62 -11.84
CA ALA A 45 -15.66 -1.43 -11.61
C ALA A 45 -14.85 -2.69 -11.93
N TYR A 46 -15.28 -3.86 -11.44
CA TYR A 46 -14.64 -5.14 -11.76
C TYR A 46 -14.67 -5.45 -13.25
N SER A 47 -15.81 -5.26 -13.90
CA SER A 47 -15.99 -5.48 -15.34
C SER A 47 -15.13 -4.55 -16.19
N SER A 48 -14.85 -3.35 -15.68
CA SER A 48 -13.99 -2.34 -16.32
C SER A 48 -12.50 -2.52 -16.02
N GLY A 49 -12.12 -3.55 -15.25
CA GLY A 49 -10.72 -3.92 -15.04
C GLY A 49 -10.18 -3.69 -13.63
N ALA A 50 -10.93 -3.08 -12.71
CA ALA A 50 -10.53 -3.00 -11.31
C ALA A 50 -10.42 -4.41 -10.69
N ARG A 51 -9.45 -4.60 -9.80
CA ARG A 51 -9.23 -5.88 -9.11
C ARG A 51 -9.13 -5.74 -7.60
N PHE A 52 -8.97 -4.53 -7.09
CA PHE A 52 -8.96 -4.28 -5.65
C PHE A 52 -9.63 -2.95 -5.31
N VAL A 53 -10.01 -2.82 -4.04
CA VAL A 53 -10.51 -1.59 -3.44
C VAL A 53 -10.06 -1.51 -1.99
N ILE A 54 -9.68 -0.29 -1.54
CA ILE A 54 -9.33 0.02 -0.16
C ILE A 54 -10.42 0.95 0.38
N ILE A 55 -11.01 0.61 1.53
CA ILE A 55 -12.26 1.20 1.99
C ILE A 55 -12.03 1.84 3.36
N LYS A 56 -12.42 3.10 3.57
CA LYS A 56 -12.34 3.74 4.89
C LYS A 56 -13.12 2.91 5.90
N ALA A 57 -12.46 2.53 6.98
CA ALA A 57 -13.10 1.82 8.07
C ALA A 57 -13.24 2.71 9.30
N THR A 58 -12.17 3.40 9.67
CA THR A 58 -12.12 4.20 10.91
C THR A 58 -11.26 5.44 10.74
N GLU A 59 -11.46 6.39 11.67
CA GLU A 59 -10.62 7.58 11.82
C GLU A 59 -10.45 7.87 13.32
N GLY A 60 -9.22 8.13 13.78
CA GLY A 60 -8.91 8.28 15.19
C GLY A 60 -9.42 7.09 16.02
N THR A 61 -9.99 7.36 17.20
CA THR A 61 -10.61 6.33 18.05
C THR A 61 -12.10 6.49 18.26
N THR A 62 -12.76 7.35 17.45
CA THR A 62 -14.17 7.70 17.68
C THR A 62 -15.04 7.62 16.43
N TYR A 63 -14.44 7.61 15.23
CA TYR A 63 -15.18 7.56 13.97
C TYR A 63 -15.12 6.17 13.32
N ILE A 64 -16.28 5.68 12.91
CA ILE A 64 -16.45 4.49 12.07
C ILE A 64 -17.15 4.96 10.80
N ASP A 65 -16.60 4.60 9.64
CA ASP A 65 -17.21 4.95 8.35
C ASP A 65 -18.57 4.25 8.19
N ALA A 66 -19.59 5.06 7.92
CA ALA A 66 -20.98 4.58 7.93
C ALA A 66 -21.27 3.55 6.84
N ASP A 67 -20.54 3.61 5.71
CA ASP A 67 -20.74 2.74 4.55
C ASP A 67 -19.71 1.61 4.46
N PHE A 68 -18.77 1.52 5.42
CA PHE A 68 -17.71 0.49 5.39
C PHE A 68 -18.26 -0.91 5.15
N SER A 69 -19.23 -1.33 5.95
CA SER A 69 -19.77 -2.70 5.87
C SER A 69 -20.44 -2.96 4.51
N SER A 70 -21.25 -2.02 4.03
CA SER A 70 -21.95 -2.15 2.74
C SER A 70 -20.96 -2.15 1.56
N HIS A 71 -19.94 -1.29 1.59
CA HIS A 71 -18.88 -1.25 0.60
C HIS A 71 -18.05 -2.53 0.60
N TYR A 72 -17.67 -3.02 1.78
CA TYR A 72 -16.87 -4.25 1.93
C TYR A 72 -17.62 -5.48 1.41
N GLU A 73 -18.91 -5.61 1.72
CA GLU A 73 -19.77 -6.70 1.22
C GLU A 73 -20.00 -6.59 -0.27
N GLY A 74 -20.25 -5.39 -0.79
CA GLY A 74 -20.41 -5.13 -2.23
C GLY A 74 -19.16 -5.46 -3.03
N ALA A 75 -17.99 -5.03 -2.55
CA ALA A 75 -16.70 -5.34 -3.16
C ALA A 75 -16.40 -6.85 -3.16
N THR A 76 -16.69 -7.53 -2.03
CA THR A 76 -16.55 -8.99 -1.90
C THR A 76 -17.45 -9.71 -2.90
N SER A 77 -18.70 -9.30 -3.01
CA SER A 77 -19.69 -9.91 -3.93
C SER A 77 -19.31 -9.72 -5.38
N ALA A 78 -18.67 -8.61 -5.73
CA ALA A 78 -18.16 -8.33 -7.08
C ALA A 78 -16.86 -9.09 -7.41
N GLY A 79 -16.22 -9.73 -6.43
CA GLY A 79 -14.96 -10.47 -6.61
C GLY A 79 -13.71 -9.61 -6.55
N LEU A 80 -13.79 -8.38 -6.01
CA LEU A 80 -12.63 -7.54 -5.75
C LEU A 80 -11.85 -8.04 -4.54
N ILE A 81 -10.53 -7.94 -4.60
CA ILE A 81 -9.67 -7.99 -3.42
C ILE A 81 -9.91 -6.67 -2.66
N ARG A 82 -10.19 -6.74 -1.35
CA ARG A 82 -10.58 -5.57 -0.57
C ARG A 82 -9.84 -5.52 0.77
N GLY A 83 -9.71 -4.31 1.32
CA GLY A 83 -9.16 -4.06 2.63
C GLY A 83 -9.73 -2.79 3.24
N GLY A 84 -9.50 -2.59 4.54
CA GLY A 84 -9.85 -1.36 5.23
C GLY A 84 -8.70 -0.38 5.31
N TYR A 85 -8.98 0.92 5.42
CA TYR A 85 -8.00 1.91 5.85
C TYR A 85 -8.44 2.68 7.10
N HIS A 86 -7.45 3.16 7.81
CA HIS A 86 -7.60 3.96 9.01
C HIS A 86 -6.97 5.33 8.79
N PHE A 87 -7.75 6.39 8.86
CA PHE A 87 -7.24 7.76 8.85
C PHE A 87 -6.71 8.13 10.23
N ALA A 88 -5.43 8.45 10.31
CA ALA A 88 -4.73 8.64 11.57
C ALA A 88 -4.89 10.07 12.12
N HIS A 89 -5.04 10.16 13.44
CA HIS A 89 -4.95 11.40 14.21
C HIS A 89 -3.90 11.26 15.32
N PRO A 90 -2.59 11.41 14.99
CA PRO A 90 -1.51 11.24 15.96
C PRO A 90 -1.56 12.15 17.18
N ASP A 91 -2.25 13.27 17.10
CA ASP A 91 -2.46 14.22 18.19
C ASP A 91 -3.58 13.81 19.17
N ASP A 92 -4.44 12.86 18.80
CA ASP A 92 -5.61 12.49 19.62
C ASP A 92 -5.32 11.31 20.57
N SER A 93 -4.55 10.31 20.13
CA SER A 93 -4.28 9.11 20.89
C SER A 93 -3.05 8.36 20.38
N SER A 94 -2.61 7.34 21.14
CA SER A 94 -1.46 6.51 20.76
C SER A 94 -1.69 5.72 19.47
N GLY A 95 -0.61 5.34 18.78
CA GLY A 95 -0.69 4.45 17.62
C GLY A 95 -1.32 3.11 17.99
N ALA A 96 -1.00 2.57 19.17
CA ALA A 96 -1.56 1.32 19.67
C ALA A 96 -3.08 1.37 19.89
N ASP A 97 -3.60 2.48 20.42
CA ASP A 97 -5.05 2.65 20.61
C ASP A 97 -5.77 2.73 19.28
N GLN A 98 -5.22 3.49 18.31
CA GLN A 98 -5.81 3.63 16.98
C GLN A 98 -5.74 2.30 16.20
N ALA A 99 -4.62 1.56 16.27
CA ALA A 99 -4.51 0.24 15.66
C ALA A 99 -5.52 -0.75 16.26
N THR A 100 -5.71 -0.71 17.57
CA THR A 100 -6.68 -1.57 18.27
C THR A 100 -8.10 -1.22 17.85
N TYR A 101 -8.42 0.08 17.75
CA TYR A 101 -9.72 0.53 17.28
C TYR A 101 -9.99 0.14 15.83
N PHE A 102 -9.03 0.32 14.95
CA PHE A 102 -9.10 -0.09 13.55
C PHE A 102 -9.36 -1.59 13.40
N LEU A 103 -8.61 -2.42 14.14
CA LEU A 103 -8.78 -3.88 14.13
C LEU A 103 -10.16 -4.33 14.62
N ALA A 104 -10.74 -3.62 15.58
CA ALA A 104 -12.09 -3.90 16.08
C ALA A 104 -13.20 -3.54 15.07
N HIS A 105 -12.92 -2.71 14.07
CA HIS A 105 -13.91 -2.13 13.17
C HIS A 105 -13.60 -2.34 11.68
N GLY A 106 -12.94 -3.44 11.32
CA GLY A 106 -12.77 -3.87 9.93
C GLY A 106 -11.34 -3.81 9.39
N GLY A 107 -10.36 -3.37 10.19
CA GLY A 107 -8.94 -3.29 9.76
C GLY A 107 -8.22 -4.63 9.72
N GLY A 108 -8.85 -5.74 10.13
CA GLY A 108 -8.19 -7.04 10.22
C GLY A 108 -7.77 -7.62 8.87
N TRP A 109 -6.71 -8.45 8.91
CA TRP A 109 -6.27 -9.24 7.77
C TRP A 109 -6.51 -10.72 8.03
N THR A 110 -6.87 -11.45 6.95
CA THR A 110 -6.96 -12.93 6.95
C THR A 110 -6.30 -13.49 5.70
N ASN A 111 -5.67 -14.67 5.84
CA ASN A 111 -5.03 -15.38 4.74
C ASN A 111 -6.08 -16.08 3.83
N ASP A 112 -7.02 -15.31 3.28
CA ASP A 112 -8.07 -15.81 2.38
C ASP A 112 -7.77 -15.51 0.90
N GLY A 113 -6.72 -14.75 0.62
CA GLY A 113 -6.35 -14.31 -0.73
C GLY A 113 -7.25 -13.22 -1.32
N GLN A 114 -8.16 -12.67 -0.51
CA GLN A 114 -9.08 -11.60 -0.89
C GLN A 114 -8.99 -10.39 0.05
N THR A 115 -8.41 -10.55 1.25
CA THR A 115 -8.26 -9.49 2.23
C THR A 115 -6.86 -8.88 2.14
N LEU A 116 -6.77 -7.58 1.80
CA LEU A 116 -5.52 -6.83 1.90
C LEU A 116 -5.15 -6.62 3.38
N PRO A 117 -3.86 -6.50 3.72
CA PRO A 117 -3.47 -5.91 5.00
C PRO A 117 -4.15 -4.56 5.17
N GLY A 118 -4.50 -4.22 6.40
CA GLY A 118 -5.04 -2.90 6.68
C GLY A 118 -4.08 -1.80 6.28
N MET A 119 -4.59 -0.63 5.92
CA MET A 119 -3.79 0.52 5.54
C MET A 119 -3.85 1.59 6.63
N LEU A 120 -2.69 2.02 7.10
CA LEU A 120 -2.51 3.23 7.88
C LEU A 120 -2.41 4.40 6.91
N ASP A 121 -3.41 5.25 6.92
CA ASP A 121 -3.44 6.51 6.20
C ASP A 121 -2.87 7.59 7.10
N ILE A 122 -1.63 7.99 6.86
CA ILE A 122 -0.89 8.98 7.62
C ILE A 122 -0.41 10.10 6.71
N GLU A 123 -1.10 11.23 6.80
CA GLU A 123 -0.94 12.36 5.90
C GLU A 123 -1.19 13.70 6.58
N TYR A 124 -1.39 14.75 5.80
CA TYR A 124 -1.62 16.12 6.28
C TYR A 124 -2.79 16.19 7.27
N ASN A 125 -2.56 16.85 8.41
CA ASN A 125 -3.64 17.12 9.36
C ASN A 125 -4.65 18.09 8.73
N PRO A 126 -5.92 17.69 8.55
CA PRO A 126 -6.91 18.56 7.94
C PRO A 126 -7.32 19.75 8.81
N ASP A 127 -7.14 19.65 10.14
CA ASP A 127 -7.69 20.57 11.12
C ASP A 127 -6.62 21.34 11.93
N GLY A 128 -5.32 21.08 11.66
CA GLY A 128 -4.25 21.64 12.50
C GLY A 128 -2.87 21.73 11.85
N SER A 129 -1.84 21.59 12.68
CA SER A 129 -0.46 21.58 12.21
C SER A 129 -0.22 20.37 11.33
N GLU A 130 0.47 20.54 10.22
CA GLU A 130 0.72 19.53 9.18
C GLU A 130 1.18 18.17 9.75
N CYS A 131 2.06 18.18 10.75
CA CYS A 131 2.58 17.00 11.42
C CYS A 131 1.92 16.74 12.78
N TYR A 132 0.67 17.17 12.99
CA TYR A 132 -0.08 16.94 14.24
C TYR A 132 0.60 17.49 15.50
N GLY A 133 1.48 18.48 15.34
CA GLY A 133 2.26 19.05 16.44
C GLY A 133 3.41 18.16 16.95
N LEU A 134 3.65 17.01 16.34
CA LEU A 134 4.71 16.09 16.69
C LEU A 134 6.02 16.46 15.98
N SER A 135 7.15 16.22 16.66
CA SER A 135 8.46 16.18 16.01
C SER A 135 8.61 14.94 15.14
N ALA A 136 9.56 14.92 14.22
CA ALA A 136 9.79 13.78 13.33
C ALA A 136 10.07 12.47 14.13
N SER A 137 10.80 12.52 15.23
CA SER A 137 11.05 11.34 16.06
C SER A 137 9.81 10.85 16.82
N GLU A 138 8.92 11.75 17.24
CA GLU A 138 7.66 11.38 17.87
C GLU A 138 6.71 10.76 16.84
N MET A 139 6.64 11.32 15.62
CA MET A 139 5.85 10.75 14.53
C MET A 139 6.32 9.34 14.15
N VAL A 140 7.63 9.13 13.99
CA VAL A 140 8.19 7.79 13.72
C VAL A 140 7.83 6.82 14.85
N SER A 141 7.94 7.24 16.10
CA SER A 141 7.56 6.40 17.25
C SER A 141 6.08 6.07 17.25
N TRP A 142 5.22 7.03 16.86
CA TRP A 142 3.77 6.82 16.77
C TRP A 142 3.40 5.82 15.66
N ILE A 143 4.00 5.96 14.47
CA ILE A 143 3.79 5.03 13.34
C ILE A 143 4.26 3.61 13.71
N SER A 144 5.41 3.50 14.39
CA SER A 144 5.94 2.23 14.89
C SER A 144 4.99 1.58 15.90
N ASP A 145 4.44 2.35 16.85
CA ASP A 145 3.47 1.87 17.85
C ASP A 145 2.19 1.32 17.21
N PHE A 146 1.66 2.01 16.18
CA PHE A 146 0.53 1.52 15.38
C PHE A 146 0.89 0.21 14.67
N GLY A 147 2.00 0.20 13.94
CA GLY A 147 2.37 -0.93 13.10
C GLY A 147 2.72 -2.18 13.87
N GLU A 148 3.45 -2.07 14.98
CA GLU A 148 3.78 -3.20 15.86
C GLU A 148 2.53 -3.76 16.55
N THR A 149 1.61 -2.90 16.98
CA THR A 149 0.34 -3.32 17.54
C THR A 149 -0.49 -4.08 16.51
N TYR A 150 -0.62 -3.54 15.31
CA TYR A 150 -1.32 -4.20 14.20
C TYR A 150 -0.69 -5.56 13.86
N ASN A 151 0.65 -5.59 13.69
CA ASN A 151 1.39 -6.81 13.38
C ASN A 151 1.24 -7.88 14.46
N SER A 152 1.29 -7.51 15.73
CA SER A 152 1.14 -8.44 16.85
C SER A 152 -0.20 -9.18 16.86
N LYS A 153 -1.25 -8.59 16.27
CA LYS A 153 -2.61 -9.13 16.22
C LYS A 153 -2.92 -9.89 14.94
N THR A 154 -2.32 -9.47 13.81
CA THR A 154 -2.62 -10.03 12.48
C THR A 154 -1.52 -10.92 11.93
N GLY A 155 -0.29 -10.79 12.42
CA GLY A 155 0.89 -11.44 11.86
C GLY A 155 1.41 -10.74 10.59
N ARG A 156 0.86 -9.56 10.23
CA ARG A 156 1.26 -8.75 9.06
C ARG A 156 1.44 -7.30 9.48
N TYR A 157 2.45 -6.64 8.91
CA TYR A 157 2.53 -5.18 9.01
C TYR A 157 1.46 -4.53 8.15
N PRO A 158 0.87 -3.40 8.58
CA PRO A 158 -0.07 -2.66 7.76
C PRO A 158 0.63 -2.04 6.56
N MET A 159 -0.12 -1.71 5.52
CA MET A 159 0.34 -0.81 4.47
C MET A 159 0.43 0.61 5.05
N ILE A 160 1.38 1.42 4.58
CA ILE A 160 1.46 2.85 4.91
C ILE A 160 1.11 3.66 3.68
N TYR A 161 0.06 4.49 3.78
CA TYR A 161 -0.27 5.52 2.79
C TYR A 161 0.29 6.84 3.23
N SER A 162 0.99 7.51 2.32
CA SER A 162 1.48 8.88 2.51
C SER A 162 1.89 9.52 1.18
N THR A 163 2.22 10.82 1.22
CA THR A 163 2.92 11.52 0.14
C THR A 163 4.42 11.59 0.43
N ALA A 164 5.25 11.74 -0.59
CA ALA A 164 6.70 11.90 -0.42
C ALA A 164 7.05 13.19 0.36
N ASP A 165 6.29 14.25 0.16
CA ASP A 165 6.49 15.53 0.82
C ASP A 165 6.17 15.45 2.31
N TRP A 166 4.98 14.93 2.65
CA TRP A 166 4.60 14.74 4.06
C TRP A 166 5.57 13.81 4.78
N TRP A 167 5.95 12.69 4.15
CA TRP A 167 6.89 11.74 4.75
C TRP A 167 8.23 12.40 5.09
N SER A 168 8.76 13.18 4.13
CA SER A 168 10.02 13.91 4.35
C SER A 168 9.88 14.94 5.48
N THR A 169 8.79 15.72 5.47
CA THR A 169 8.58 16.80 6.44
C THR A 169 8.32 16.26 7.85
N CYS A 170 7.42 15.28 7.97
CA CYS A 170 6.89 14.86 9.27
C CYS A 170 7.63 13.67 9.89
N THR A 171 8.44 12.93 9.13
CA THR A 171 9.26 11.82 9.65
C THR A 171 10.76 12.06 9.50
N GLY A 172 11.18 13.15 8.84
CA GLY A 172 12.58 13.36 8.46
C GLY A 172 13.08 12.36 7.44
N ASP A 173 12.21 11.89 6.55
CA ASP A 173 12.46 10.84 5.55
C ASP A 173 12.92 9.51 6.18
N SER A 174 12.30 9.11 7.30
CA SER A 174 12.66 7.90 8.04
C SER A 174 12.65 6.66 7.15
N THR A 175 13.70 5.86 7.26
CA THR A 175 13.86 4.59 6.52
C THR A 175 13.43 3.35 7.33
N GLU A 176 12.93 3.54 8.54
CA GLU A 176 12.65 2.45 9.49
C GLU A 176 11.61 1.45 8.97
N PHE A 177 10.67 1.92 8.16
CA PHE A 177 9.52 1.13 7.71
C PHE A 177 9.73 0.40 6.38
N SER A 178 10.75 0.79 5.62
CA SER A 178 10.94 0.37 4.21
C SER A 178 11.13 -1.14 3.99
N THR A 179 11.48 -1.89 5.04
CA THR A 179 11.71 -3.33 4.95
C THR A 179 10.43 -4.14 5.12
N ASN A 180 9.56 -3.73 6.03
CA ASN A 180 8.44 -4.55 6.47
C ASN A 180 7.07 -4.02 6.03
N TYR A 181 6.95 -2.71 5.81
CA TYR A 181 5.68 -2.06 5.51
C TYR A 181 5.55 -1.80 4.00
N PRO A 182 4.50 -2.32 3.34
CA PRO A 182 4.21 -1.95 1.96
C PRO A 182 3.81 -0.48 1.86
N LEU A 183 4.40 0.26 0.90
CA LEU A 183 4.08 1.67 0.67
C LEU A 183 2.92 1.82 -0.31
N VAL A 184 1.94 2.63 0.05
CA VAL A 184 0.91 3.20 -0.83
C VAL A 184 1.28 4.66 -1.02
N LEU A 185 1.84 5.00 -2.17
CA LEU A 185 2.35 6.33 -2.45
C LEU A 185 1.31 7.17 -3.19
N ALA A 186 0.88 8.28 -2.61
CA ALA A 186 0.05 9.26 -3.31
C ALA A 186 0.94 10.24 -4.09
N GLN A 187 0.73 10.26 -5.39
CA GLN A 187 1.36 11.22 -6.29
C GLN A 187 0.54 11.34 -7.58
N TYR A 188 -0.24 12.39 -7.72
CA TYR A 188 -1.13 12.63 -8.87
C TYR A 188 -0.29 13.10 -10.08
N ALA A 189 0.18 12.14 -10.86
CA ALA A 189 1.07 12.38 -11.98
C ALA A 189 1.00 11.23 -12.99
N SER A 190 1.61 11.40 -14.16
CA SER A 190 1.72 10.33 -15.17
C SER A 190 2.82 9.31 -14.86
N SER A 191 3.70 9.61 -13.90
CA SER A 191 4.78 8.74 -13.44
C SER A 191 5.25 9.14 -12.05
N ILE A 192 5.74 8.18 -11.28
CA ILE A 192 6.35 8.46 -9.98
C ILE A 192 7.70 9.12 -10.17
N SER A 193 7.93 10.22 -9.45
CA SER A 193 9.20 10.97 -9.45
C SER A 193 10.12 10.55 -8.31
N THR A 194 9.56 10.34 -7.11
CA THR A 194 10.31 10.05 -5.90
C THR A 194 9.57 9.04 -5.03
N VAL A 195 10.28 8.02 -4.57
CA VAL A 195 9.80 7.11 -3.54
C VAL A 195 10.55 7.48 -2.25
N PRO A 196 9.84 7.91 -1.18
CA PRO A 196 10.47 8.40 0.06
C PRO A 196 10.97 7.26 0.95
N GLY A 197 11.55 7.60 2.09
CA GLY A 197 11.75 6.72 3.23
C GLY A 197 12.58 5.46 2.97
N GLY A 198 13.43 5.46 1.95
CA GLY A 198 14.28 4.31 1.61
C GLY A 198 13.52 3.10 1.04
N TRP A 199 12.22 3.19 0.75
CA TRP A 199 11.54 2.13 0.02
C TRP A 199 12.13 1.99 -1.38
N PRO A 200 12.44 0.76 -1.85
CA PRO A 200 12.98 0.55 -3.19
C PRO A 200 11.94 0.80 -4.29
N TYR A 201 10.66 0.73 -3.95
CA TYR A 201 9.49 0.97 -4.80
C TYR A 201 8.24 1.10 -3.94
N GLN A 202 7.19 1.71 -4.48
CA GLN A 202 5.84 1.65 -3.90
C GLN A 202 5.18 0.30 -4.25
N SER A 203 4.37 -0.22 -3.33
CA SER A 203 3.52 -1.39 -3.59
C SER A 203 2.24 -0.98 -4.33
N PHE A 204 1.65 0.15 -3.93
CA PHE A 204 0.51 0.77 -4.59
C PHE A 204 0.83 2.23 -4.90
N TRP A 205 0.18 2.76 -5.91
CA TRP A 205 0.30 4.15 -6.34
C TRP A 205 -1.08 4.76 -6.50
N GLN A 206 -1.45 5.68 -5.61
CA GLN A 206 -2.62 6.53 -5.81
C GLN A 206 -2.22 7.62 -6.83
N ASN A 207 -2.64 7.45 -8.07
CA ASN A 207 -2.15 8.22 -9.20
C ASN A 207 -3.09 9.34 -9.64
N ALA A 208 -4.32 9.37 -9.14
CA ALA A 208 -5.30 10.44 -9.40
C ALA A 208 -6.31 10.52 -8.25
N ASP A 209 -6.81 11.72 -8.01
CA ASP A 209 -7.85 12.07 -7.04
C ASP A 209 -9.28 11.81 -7.55
N SER A 210 -9.40 10.96 -8.55
CA SER A 210 -10.70 10.59 -9.11
C SER A 210 -10.62 9.26 -9.85
N TYR A 211 -11.65 8.43 -9.65
CA TYR A 211 -11.87 7.21 -10.39
C TYR A 211 -13.32 7.14 -10.91
N THR A 212 -13.53 6.55 -12.08
CA THR A 212 -14.84 6.52 -12.77
C THR A 212 -15.95 5.93 -11.89
N TYR A 213 -15.63 5.02 -10.98
CA TYR A 213 -16.59 4.35 -10.09
C TYR A 213 -16.64 4.95 -8.69
N GLY A 214 -15.97 6.07 -8.45
CA GLY A 214 -15.91 6.80 -7.20
C GLY A 214 -14.56 6.65 -6.49
N GLY A 215 -14.22 7.63 -5.64
CA GLY A 215 -12.96 7.68 -4.91
C GLY A 215 -11.76 7.96 -5.79
N ASP A 216 -10.58 7.56 -5.33
CA ASP A 216 -9.30 7.84 -5.93
C ASP A 216 -8.76 6.63 -6.70
N SER A 217 -7.96 6.89 -7.72
CA SER A 217 -7.44 5.83 -8.60
C SER A 217 -6.13 5.28 -8.07
N ASP A 218 -6.08 3.95 -7.90
CA ASP A 218 -4.93 3.22 -7.41
C ASP A 218 -4.40 2.20 -8.42
N ILE A 219 -3.08 2.06 -8.44
CA ILE A 219 -2.40 1.07 -9.27
C ILE A 219 -1.52 0.17 -8.38
N TRP A 220 -1.78 -1.14 -8.37
CA TRP A 220 -0.85 -2.11 -7.83
C TRP A 220 0.39 -2.24 -8.70
N ASN A 221 1.59 -2.20 -8.11
CA ASN A 221 2.88 -2.30 -8.82
C ASN A 221 3.24 -3.75 -9.15
N GLY A 222 2.40 -4.41 -9.91
CA GLY A 222 2.60 -5.80 -10.31
C GLY A 222 1.47 -6.30 -11.19
N ASP A 223 1.40 -7.62 -11.37
CA ASP A 223 0.29 -8.29 -12.04
C ASP A 223 -0.77 -8.80 -11.06
N SER A 224 -1.88 -9.32 -11.58
CA SER A 224 -2.97 -9.85 -10.75
C SER A 224 -2.55 -11.08 -9.92
N ALA A 225 -1.58 -11.87 -10.40
CA ALA A 225 -1.10 -13.03 -9.65
C ALA A 225 -0.29 -12.59 -8.42
N SER A 226 0.57 -11.57 -8.58
CA SER A 226 1.34 -10.99 -7.48
C SER A 226 0.43 -10.25 -6.48
N LEU A 227 -0.63 -9.57 -6.94
CA LEU A 227 -1.63 -8.96 -6.06
C LEU A 227 -2.35 -10.03 -5.22
N SER A 228 -2.81 -11.12 -5.84
CA SER A 228 -3.45 -12.23 -5.12
C SER A 228 -2.50 -12.89 -4.12
N LYS A 229 -1.21 -13.02 -4.48
CA LYS A 229 -0.18 -13.51 -3.56
C LYS A 229 0.04 -12.54 -2.40
N PHE A 230 0.07 -11.24 -2.66
CA PHE A 230 0.20 -10.21 -1.62
C PHE A 230 -0.97 -10.25 -0.62
N ALA A 231 -2.21 -10.39 -1.09
CA ALA A 231 -3.38 -10.55 -0.22
C ALA A 231 -3.32 -11.86 0.60
N LYS A 232 -2.65 -12.88 0.09
CA LYS A 232 -2.54 -14.18 0.74
C LYS A 232 -1.48 -14.24 1.85
N GLY A 233 -0.44 -13.42 1.76
CA GLY A 233 0.65 -13.38 2.73
C GLY A 233 1.91 -14.12 2.34
#